data_2c5c7af18f0cd7853a571aafb9dee142
#
_entry.id   2c5c7af18f0cd7853a571aafb9dee142
#
_cell.length_a   1.000
_cell.length_b   1.000
_cell.length_c   1.000
_cell.angle_alpha   90.00
_cell.angle_beta   90.00
_cell.angle_gamma   90.00
#
_symmetry.space_group_name_H-M   'P 1'
#
loop_
_entity.id
_entity.type
_entity.pdbx_description
1 polymer ?
#
loop_
_entity_poly.entity_id
_entity_poly.type
_entity_poly.pdbx_seq_one_letter_code
_entity_poly.pdbx_strand_id
1 'polypeptide(L)'
;MELRMFSSNDSNGRKFNTINRRVFILSLAKGVVFTGILARLFTLQISDNKKYLTLSDKNRLTEWRLPPVRGEFKDYFNNTIAGNTEVYQLHVIPEQVENFKNLMVRLKNILSLSDKEFSKIVKKKNQQKPWETLIISENLSWDQFSKVNYYLHELSGAKPVLSVARSYPFKENYTHVLGYVAQASEKDLLDNENIKNKHVPGLRVGKTGLEKSFENELIGSNGVQRYEVNAFGKRIKQLNFQKGDKGREIKLTLD
;
A
#
# COMPACT_ATOMS: atom_id res chain seq x y z
N MET A 1 -96.49 -22.09 -32.74
CA MET A 1 -95.05 -22.50 -32.77
C MET A 1 -94.30 -21.21 -32.87
N GLU A 2 -93.96 -20.66 -31.68
CA GLU A 2 -93.36 -19.34 -31.57
C GLU A 2 -91.85 -19.46 -31.40
N LEU A 3 -91.12 -18.87 -32.32
CA LEU A 3 -89.69 -18.73 -32.27
C LEU A 3 -89.34 -17.47 -31.42
N ARG A 4 -88.90 -17.69 -30.20
CA ARG A 4 -88.31 -16.62 -29.40
C ARG A 4 -86.88 -16.31 -29.89
N MET A 5 -86.69 -15.13 -30.46
CA MET A 5 -85.39 -14.55 -30.73
C MET A 5 -84.71 -14.16 -29.42
N PHE A 6 -83.55 -14.73 -29.17
CA PHE A 6 -82.64 -14.28 -28.11
C PHE A 6 -81.97 -13.02 -28.61
N SER A 7 -82.35 -11.92 -28.03
CA SER A 7 -81.61 -10.65 -28.12
C SER A 7 -80.39 -10.70 -27.15
N SER A 8 -79.21 -10.89 -27.71
CA SER A 8 -77.97 -10.76 -26.99
C SER A 8 -77.67 -9.26 -26.75
N ASN A 9 -77.93 -8.83 -25.58
CA ASN A 9 -77.62 -7.45 -25.15
C ASN A 9 -76.14 -7.35 -24.85
N ASP A 10 -75.31 -7.01 -25.86
CA ASP A 10 -73.87 -6.81 -25.77
C ASP A 10 -73.63 -5.41 -25.20
N SER A 11 -73.82 -5.28 -23.87
CA SER A 11 -73.50 -4.08 -23.13
C SER A 11 -72.03 -4.08 -22.63
N ASN A 12 -71.11 -4.33 -23.57
CA ASN A 12 -69.70 -4.10 -23.28
C ASN A 12 -69.29 -2.66 -23.59
N GLY A 13 -70.06 -1.73 -23.00
CA GLY A 13 -69.69 -0.33 -22.94
C GLY A 13 -68.37 -0.18 -22.24
N ARG A 14 -67.31 0.16 -23.02
CA ARG A 14 -66.04 0.55 -22.49
C ARG A 14 -66.26 1.62 -21.40
N LYS A 15 -66.17 1.24 -20.13
CA LYS A 15 -66.10 2.19 -19.02
C LYS A 15 -64.79 2.95 -19.24
N PHE A 16 -64.86 4.12 -19.91
CA PHE A 16 -63.83 5.10 -19.85
C PHE A 16 -63.78 5.54 -18.38
N ASN A 17 -62.84 5.03 -17.65
CA ASN A 17 -62.60 5.49 -16.28
C ASN A 17 -62.37 6.98 -16.35
N THR A 18 -63.38 7.76 -15.93
CA THR A 18 -63.23 9.20 -15.73
C THR A 18 -62.12 9.40 -14.72
N ILE A 19 -60.98 9.83 -15.22
CA ILE A 19 -59.81 10.13 -14.37
C ILE A 19 -60.25 11.24 -13.45
N ASN A 20 -60.51 10.88 -12.18
CA ASN A 20 -60.85 11.86 -11.14
C ASN A 20 -59.69 12.88 -11.04
N ARG A 21 -59.99 14.17 -10.87
CA ARG A 21 -59.01 15.26 -10.69
C ARG A 21 -57.90 14.89 -9.69
N ARG A 22 -58.26 14.14 -8.65
CA ARG A 22 -57.29 13.63 -7.64
C ARG A 22 -56.28 12.66 -8.22
N VAL A 23 -56.73 11.70 -9.06
CA VAL A 23 -55.86 10.73 -9.72
C VAL A 23 -54.96 11.43 -10.73
N PHE A 24 -55.47 12.41 -11.47
CA PHE A 24 -54.66 13.21 -12.39
C PHE A 24 -53.57 14.00 -11.66
N ILE A 25 -53.88 14.67 -10.58
CA ILE A 25 -52.88 15.41 -9.77
C ILE A 25 -51.85 14.49 -9.19
N LEU A 26 -52.24 13.33 -8.66
CA LEU A 26 -51.29 12.32 -8.14
C LEU A 26 -50.39 11.73 -9.23
N SER A 27 -50.94 11.49 -10.42
CA SER A 27 -50.18 10.99 -11.56
C SER A 27 -49.17 12.04 -12.06
N LEU A 28 -49.59 13.32 -12.10
CA LEU A 28 -48.71 14.41 -12.46
C LEU A 28 -47.57 14.56 -11.46
N ALA A 29 -47.88 14.54 -10.15
CA ALA A 29 -46.89 14.62 -9.09
C ALA A 29 -45.86 13.46 -9.18
N LYS A 30 -46.32 12.22 -9.39
CA LYS A 30 -45.46 11.07 -9.64
C LYS A 30 -44.58 11.25 -10.89
N GLY A 31 -45.15 11.77 -11.97
CA GLY A 31 -44.44 12.07 -13.21
C GLY A 31 -43.30 13.08 -12.99
N VAL A 32 -43.55 14.14 -12.26
CA VAL A 32 -42.54 15.18 -11.92
C VAL A 32 -41.40 14.56 -11.10
N VAL A 33 -41.76 13.81 -10.04
CA VAL A 33 -40.73 13.11 -9.21
C VAL A 33 -39.91 12.14 -10.05
N PHE A 34 -40.57 11.33 -10.90
CA PHE A 34 -39.88 10.37 -11.75
C PHE A 34 -38.96 11.04 -12.76
N THR A 35 -39.43 12.13 -13.39
CA THR A 35 -38.59 12.93 -14.30
C THR A 35 -37.38 13.54 -13.58
N GLY A 36 -37.57 14.04 -12.36
CA GLY A 36 -36.50 14.54 -11.51
C GLY A 36 -35.43 13.46 -11.19
N ILE A 37 -35.89 12.25 -10.87
CA ILE A 37 -34.98 11.12 -10.64
C ILE A 37 -34.21 10.75 -11.92
N LEU A 38 -34.90 10.67 -13.08
CA LEU A 38 -34.26 10.39 -14.36
C LEU A 38 -33.23 11.46 -14.73
N ALA A 39 -33.56 12.73 -14.56
CA ALA A 39 -32.62 13.83 -14.79
C ALA A 39 -31.40 13.73 -13.88
N ARG A 40 -31.62 13.38 -12.61
CA ARG A 40 -30.52 13.18 -11.65
C ARG A 40 -29.66 11.97 -12.01
N LEU A 41 -30.26 10.86 -12.41
CA LEU A 41 -29.52 9.69 -12.89
C LEU A 41 -28.71 10.02 -14.14
N PHE A 42 -29.29 10.77 -15.07
CA PHE A 42 -28.58 11.22 -16.28
C PHE A 42 -27.33 12.06 -15.91
N THR A 43 -27.48 13.03 -15.01
CA THR A 43 -26.33 13.85 -14.56
C THR A 43 -25.26 13.00 -13.90
N LEU A 44 -25.63 12.08 -13.00
CA LEU A 44 -24.69 11.21 -12.31
C LEU A 44 -23.98 10.22 -13.22
N GLN A 45 -24.71 9.64 -14.18
CA GLN A 45 -24.15 8.57 -15.02
C GLN A 45 -23.45 9.08 -16.29
N ILE A 46 -23.83 10.25 -16.79
CA ILE A 46 -23.28 10.79 -18.04
C ILE A 46 -22.42 12.01 -17.79
N SER A 47 -22.97 13.07 -17.19
CA SER A 47 -22.23 14.33 -17.01
C SER A 47 -21.10 14.20 -16.00
N ASP A 48 -21.39 13.61 -14.84
CA ASP A 48 -20.46 13.52 -13.71
C ASP A 48 -19.72 12.17 -13.64
N ASN A 49 -19.92 11.29 -14.61
CA ASN A 49 -19.37 9.92 -14.61
C ASN A 49 -17.86 9.91 -14.36
N LYS A 50 -17.08 10.71 -15.10
CA LYS A 50 -15.63 10.79 -14.95
C LYS A 50 -15.22 11.19 -13.53
N LYS A 51 -15.93 12.11 -12.91
CA LYS A 51 -15.70 12.57 -11.54
C LYS A 51 -15.93 11.44 -10.52
N TYR A 52 -17.04 10.73 -10.65
CA TYR A 52 -17.37 9.64 -9.72
C TYR A 52 -16.50 8.41 -9.93
N LEU A 53 -16.10 8.10 -11.18
CA LEU A 53 -15.09 7.06 -11.47
C LEU A 53 -13.76 7.41 -10.81
N THR A 54 -13.27 8.64 -10.96
CA THR A 54 -12.01 9.08 -10.33
C THR A 54 -12.08 9.00 -8.80
N LEU A 55 -13.21 9.37 -8.19
CA LEU A 55 -13.42 9.26 -6.74
C LEU A 55 -13.48 7.78 -6.29
N SER A 56 -14.17 6.93 -7.05
CA SER A 56 -14.22 5.49 -6.80
C SER A 56 -12.83 4.87 -6.89
N ASP A 57 -12.05 5.20 -7.91
CA ASP A 57 -10.70 4.71 -8.08
C ASP A 57 -9.76 5.20 -6.98
N LYS A 58 -9.87 6.47 -6.56
CA LYS A 58 -9.10 7.00 -5.42
C LYS A 58 -9.39 6.25 -4.11
N ASN A 59 -10.63 5.83 -3.89
CA ASN A 59 -11.01 5.08 -2.70
C ASN A 59 -10.62 3.60 -2.77
N ARG A 60 -10.58 3.04 -3.98
CA ARG A 60 -10.27 1.63 -4.22
C ARG A 60 -8.78 1.37 -4.41
N LEU A 61 -8.04 2.34 -4.94
CA LEU A 61 -6.63 2.20 -5.27
C LEU A 61 -5.77 2.86 -4.21
N THR A 62 -4.82 2.11 -3.67
CA THR A 62 -3.79 2.63 -2.77
C THR A 62 -2.43 2.47 -3.41
N GLU A 63 -1.66 3.56 -3.46
CA GLU A 63 -0.28 3.55 -3.90
C GLU A 63 0.64 3.30 -2.70
N TRP A 64 1.47 2.30 -2.84
CA TRP A 64 2.53 2.01 -1.89
C TRP A 64 3.87 2.36 -2.52
N ARG A 65 4.53 3.34 -1.94
CA ARG A 65 5.86 3.72 -2.37
C ARG A 65 6.88 2.78 -1.73
N LEU A 66 7.79 2.27 -2.55
CA LEU A 66 8.88 1.41 -2.11
C LEU A 66 10.17 2.23 -2.04
N PRO A 67 11.04 1.95 -1.06
CA PRO A 67 12.32 2.64 -0.98
C PRO A 67 13.14 2.42 -2.25
N PRO A 68 13.87 3.44 -2.70
CA PRO A 68 14.70 3.34 -3.90
C PRO A 68 15.88 2.40 -3.67
N VAL A 69 16.35 1.80 -4.75
CA VAL A 69 17.60 1.03 -4.75
C VAL A 69 18.77 2.04 -4.79
N ARG A 70 19.62 2.01 -3.77
CA ARG A 70 20.76 2.92 -3.63
C ARG A 70 21.83 2.62 -4.67
N GLY A 71 22.50 3.66 -5.19
CA GLY A 71 23.64 3.54 -6.07
C GLY A 71 24.82 2.83 -5.41
N GLU A 72 25.78 2.36 -6.18
CA GLU A 72 26.94 1.62 -5.71
C GLU A 72 28.20 2.49 -5.76
N PHE A 73 29.12 2.23 -4.84
CA PHE A 73 30.50 2.71 -4.95
C PHE A 73 31.39 1.62 -5.52
N LYS A 74 32.20 2.00 -6.49
CA LYS A 74 33.21 1.12 -7.10
C LYS A 74 34.59 1.73 -6.96
N ASP A 75 35.62 0.87 -6.88
CA ASP A 75 37.01 1.26 -6.92
C ASP A 75 37.49 1.61 -8.33
N TYR A 76 38.78 1.91 -8.45
CA TYR A 76 39.41 2.18 -9.75
C TYR A 76 39.31 0.98 -10.70
N PHE A 77 39.35 -0.26 -10.18
CA PHE A 77 39.27 -1.50 -10.93
C PHE A 77 37.87 -2.01 -11.18
N ASN A 78 36.80 -1.23 -10.84
CA ASN A 78 35.37 -1.60 -10.92
C ASN A 78 34.90 -2.67 -9.92
N ASN A 79 35.68 -2.96 -8.86
CA ASN A 79 35.18 -3.79 -7.78
C ASN A 79 34.19 -3.00 -6.93
N THR A 80 33.13 -3.65 -6.46
CA THR A 80 32.12 -2.99 -5.61
C THR A 80 32.64 -2.84 -4.19
N ILE A 81 32.84 -1.61 -3.76
CA ILE A 81 33.26 -1.26 -2.38
C ILE A 81 32.05 -1.11 -1.46
N ALA A 82 30.98 -0.50 -1.95
CA ALA A 82 29.70 -0.47 -1.25
C ALA A 82 28.56 -0.74 -2.24
N GLY A 83 27.88 -1.84 -2.03
CA GLY A 83 26.81 -2.34 -2.89
C GLY A 83 25.52 -2.62 -2.13
N ASN A 84 24.64 -3.34 -2.78
CA ASN A 84 23.37 -3.77 -2.23
C ASN A 84 23.31 -5.30 -2.23
N THR A 85 22.79 -5.87 -1.16
CA THR A 85 22.57 -7.31 -1.06
C THR A 85 21.12 -7.58 -0.66
N GLU A 86 20.60 -8.67 -1.16
CA GLU A 86 19.27 -9.14 -0.77
C GLU A 86 19.30 -9.71 0.65
N VAL A 87 18.32 -9.30 1.45
CA VAL A 87 18.17 -9.76 2.83
C VAL A 87 16.73 -10.13 3.09
N TYR A 88 16.53 -11.12 3.94
CA TYR A 88 15.21 -11.51 4.38
C TYR A 88 14.82 -10.70 5.62
N GLN A 89 13.66 -10.08 5.56
CA GLN A 89 13.11 -9.30 6.66
C GLN A 89 11.77 -9.87 7.12
N LEU A 90 11.44 -9.66 8.39
CA LEU A 90 10.12 -9.95 8.91
C LEU A 90 9.40 -8.67 9.27
N HIS A 91 8.31 -8.42 8.59
CA HIS A 91 7.44 -7.29 8.79
C HIS A 91 6.15 -7.75 9.50
N VAL A 92 5.61 -6.89 10.37
CA VAL A 92 4.32 -7.11 11.03
C VAL A 92 3.52 -5.81 10.95
N ILE A 93 2.24 -5.90 10.60
CA ILE A 93 1.31 -4.79 10.71
C ILE A 93 0.46 -5.02 11.96
N PRO A 94 0.65 -4.23 13.05
CA PRO A 94 0.00 -4.49 14.34
C PRO A 94 -1.52 -4.55 14.27
N GLU A 95 -2.14 -3.73 13.41
CA GLU A 95 -3.59 -3.71 13.20
C GLU A 95 -4.15 -5.03 12.65
N GLN A 96 -3.35 -5.80 11.92
CA GLN A 96 -3.74 -7.08 11.32
C GLN A 96 -3.56 -8.28 12.28
N VAL A 97 -3.10 -8.01 13.50
CA VAL A 97 -2.78 -9.03 14.51
C VAL A 97 -3.82 -8.99 15.62
N GLU A 98 -4.58 -10.05 15.81
CA GLU A 98 -5.58 -10.15 16.89
C GLU A 98 -4.94 -10.04 18.29
N ASN A 99 -3.83 -10.75 18.50
CA ASN A 99 -3.11 -10.73 19.76
C ASN A 99 -1.60 -10.58 19.55
N PHE A 100 -1.15 -9.33 19.57
CA PHE A 100 0.25 -8.99 19.33
C PHE A 100 1.20 -9.63 20.36
N LYS A 101 0.79 -9.78 21.62
CA LYS A 101 1.62 -10.39 22.65
C LYS A 101 1.89 -11.86 22.36
N ASN A 102 0.86 -12.60 21.96
CA ASN A 102 1.00 -14.01 21.60
C ASN A 102 1.87 -14.19 20.36
N LEU A 103 1.66 -13.36 19.33
CA LEU A 103 2.52 -13.37 18.14
C LEU A 103 3.99 -13.14 18.50
N MET A 104 4.27 -12.16 19.36
CA MET A 104 5.64 -11.82 19.76
C MET A 104 6.31 -12.95 20.57
N VAL A 105 5.57 -13.64 21.44
CA VAL A 105 6.10 -14.80 22.16
C VAL A 105 6.48 -15.93 21.19
N ARG A 106 5.63 -16.21 20.20
CA ARG A 106 5.92 -17.22 19.17
C ARG A 106 7.14 -16.82 18.32
N LEU A 107 7.17 -15.56 17.87
CA LEU A 107 8.31 -15.04 17.09
C LEU A 107 9.61 -15.06 17.89
N LYS A 108 9.57 -14.77 19.20
CA LYS A 108 10.74 -14.90 20.08
C LYS A 108 11.32 -16.31 20.04
N ASN A 109 10.47 -17.32 20.11
CA ASN A 109 10.91 -18.72 20.08
C ASN A 109 11.45 -19.14 18.68
N ILE A 110 10.74 -18.76 17.60
CA ILE A 110 11.13 -19.12 16.22
C ILE A 110 12.44 -18.45 15.82
N LEU A 111 12.61 -17.16 16.16
CA LEU A 111 13.75 -16.35 15.75
C LEU A 111 14.88 -16.33 16.81
N SER A 112 14.64 -16.93 17.98
CA SER A 112 15.57 -16.89 19.13
C SER A 112 15.95 -15.45 19.53
N LEU A 113 14.93 -14.56 19.58
CA LEU A 113 15.15 -13.15 19.91
C LEU A 113 15.60 -12.97 21.36
N SER A 114 16.59 -12.12 21.58
CA SER A 114 17.01 -11.74 22.92
C SER A 114 15.95 -10.87 23.62
N ASP A 115 15.96 -10.84 24.96
CA ASP A 115 15.04 -10.00 25.73
C ASP A 115 15.21 -8.50 25.43
N LYS A 116 16.42 -8.10 25.08
CA LYS A 116 16.71 -6.71 24.67
C LYS A 116 16.06 -6.36 23.33
N GLU A 117 16.12 -7.27 22.35
CA GLU A 117 15.47 -7.07 21.03
C GLU A 117 13.97 -7.07 21.18
N PHE A 118 13.42 -8.03 21.94
CA PHE A 118 12.00 -8.10 22.24
C PHE A 118 11.49 -6.77 22.84
N SER A 119 12.17 -6.27 23.87
CA SER A 119 11.80 -5.00 24.52
C SER A 119 11.88 -3.79 23.56
N LYS A 120 12.88 -3.74 22.68
CA LYS A 120 12.99 -2.71 21.65
C LYS A 120 11.83 -2.75 20.67
N ILE A 121 11.43 -3.95 20.21
CA ILE A 121 10.32 -4.14 19.28
C ILE A 121 9.00 -3.66 19.92
N VAL A 122 8.73 -4.07 21.17
CA VAL A 122 7.53 -3.66 21.91
C VAL A 122 7.50 -2.15 22.10
N LYS A 123 8.64 -1.52 22.46
CA LYS A 123 8.75 -0.07 22.58
C LYS A 123 8.47 0.63 21.25
N LYS A 124 9.05 0.15 20.15
CA LYS A 124 8.85 0.69 18.80
C LYS A 124 7.38 0.60 18.39
N LYS A 125 6.72 -0.55 18.64
CA LYS A 125 5.28 -0.73 18.39
C LYS A 125 4.43 0.32 19.10
N ASN A 126 4.76 0.68 20.35
CA ASN A 126 3.99 1.65 21.13
C ASN A 126 4.22 3.11 20.65
N GLN A 127 5.28 3.37 19.90
CA GLN A 127 5.61 4.69 19.32
C GLN A 127 5.08 4.86 17.90
N GLN A 128 4.75 3.77 17.20
CA GLN A 128 4.24 3.78 15.83
C GLN A 128 2.73 3.67 15.79
N LYS A 129 2.14 4.11 14.67
CA LYS A 129 0.72 3.96 14.42
C LYS A 129 0.36 2.50 14.15
N PRO A 130 -0.85 2.03 14.52
CA PRO A 130 -1.22 0.62 14.39
C PRO A 130 -1.16 0.06 12.96
N TRP A 131 -1.38 0.89 11.96
CA TRP A 131 -1.34 0.51 10.53
C TRP A 131 0.04 0.57 9.91
N GLU A 132 1.02 1.15 10.62
CA GLU A 132 2.39 1.21 10.12
C GLU A 132 3.08 -0.15 10.23
N THR A 133 3.92 -0.43 9.25
CA THR A 133 4.69 -1.68 9.22
C THR A 133 5.79 -1.64 10.27
N LEU A 134 5.74 -2.56 11.20
CA LEU A 134 6.77 -2.80 12.21
C LEU A 134 7.76 -3.84 11.69
N ILE A 135 9.03 -3.49 11.58
CA ILE A 135 10.10 -4.42 11.22
C ILE A 135 10.56 -5.14 12.49
N ILE A 136 10.33 -6.45 12.54
CA ILE A 136 10.71 -7.32 13.65
C ILE A 136 12.20 -7.69 13.56
N SER A 137 12.64 -8.07 12.35
CA SER A 137 14.04 -8.36 12.06
C SER A 137 14.40 -7.84 10.68
N GLU A 138 15.55 -7.16 10.58
CA GLU A 138 16.04 -6.57 9.33
C GLU A 138 16.93 -7.53 8.53
N ASN A 139 17.42 -8.59 9.15
CA ASN A 139 18.32 -9.56 8.51
C ASN A 139 18.08 -10.93 9.13
N LEU A 140 17.24 -11.73 8.48
CA LEU A 140 16.99 -13.11 8.84
C LEU A 140 17.96 -14.02 8.09
N SER A 141 18.48 -15.03 8.75
CA SER A 141 19.15 -16.13 8.06
C SER A 141 18.13 -16.90 7.22
N TRP A 142 18.60 -17.64 6.22
CA TRP A 142 17.75 -18.50 5.41
C TRP A 142 16.95 -19.50 6.26
N ASP A 143 17.59 -20.09 7.29
CA ASP A 143 16.93 -21.00 8.22
C ASP A 143 15.78 -20.33 9.00
N GLN A 144 16.03 -19.12 9.52
CA GLN A 144 15.00 -18.33 10.22
C GLN A 144 13.85 -17.96 9.28
N PHE A 145 14.17 -17.52 8.07
CA PHE A 145 13.19 -17.18 7.05
C PHE A 145 12.32 -18.38 6.68
N SER A 146 12.94 -19.55 6.48
CA SER A 146 12.25 -20.80 6.17
C SER A 146 11.34 -21.24 7.32
N LYS A 147 11.80 -21.16 8.56
CA LYS A 147 11.00 -21.45 9.76
C LYS A 147 9.79 -20.51 9.88
N VAL A 148 9.99 -19.21 9.64
CA VAL A 148 8.87 -18.24 9.65
C VAL A 148 7.84 -18.59 8.58
N ASN A 149 8.28 -18.93 7.36
CA ASN A 149 7.39 -19.32 6.27
C ASN A 149 6.63 -20.62 6.60
N TYR A 150 7.27 -21.58 7.22
CA TYR A 150 6.63 -22.83 7.63
C TYR A 150 5.49 -22.59 8.63
N TYR A 151 5.71 -21.74 9.62
CA TYR A 151 4.70 -21.39 10.63
C TYR A 151 3.79 -20.21 10.26
N LEU A 152 3.87 -19.71 9.02
CA LEU A 152 3.18 -18.47 8.62
C LEU A 152 1.66 -18.52 8.81
N HIS A 153 1.06 -19.70 8.67
CA HIS A 153 -0.38 -19.94 8.90
C HIS A 153 -0.82 -19.67 10.34
N GLU A 154 0.12 -19.77 11.32
CA GLU A 154 -0.12 -19.48 12.73
C GLU A 154 0.28 -18.06 13.13
N LEU A 155 1.02 -17.35 12.26
CA LEU A 155 1.59 -16.04 12.52
C LEU A 155 0.76 -14.95 11.84
N SER A 156 -0.51 -14.80 12.28
CA SER A 156 -1.40 -13.79 11.71
C SER A 156 -0.78 -12.39 11.72
N GLY A 157 -0.80 -11.71 10.58
CA GLY A 157 -0.23 -10.37 10.42
C GLY A 157 1.29 -10.32 10.20
N ALA A 158 2.01 -11.45 10.31
CA ALA A 158 3.43 -11.51 9.97
C ALA A 158 3.63 -11.68 8.46
N LYS A 159 4.62 -10.98 7.90
CA LYS A 159 4.95 -11.00 6.46
C LYS A 159 6.46 -11.10 6.29
N PRO A 160 6.98 -12.28 5.95
CA PRO A 160 8.36 -12.41 5.49
C PRO A 160 8.49 -11.69 4.13
N VAL A 161 9.52 -10.87 3.99
CA VAL A 161 9.75 -10.00 2.82
C VAL A 161 11.21 -10.10 2.40
N LEU A 162 11.45 -10.21 1.09
CA LEU A 162 12.75 -9.98 0.50
C LEU A 162 12.97 -8.46 0.39
N SER A 163 14.05 -7.98 0.97
CA SER A 163 14.41 -6.56 1.00
C SER A 163 15.86 -6.38 0.57
N VAL A 164 16.28 -5.14 0.47
CA VAL A 164 17.65 -4.78 0.07
C VAL A 164 18.34 -4.07 1.22
N ALA A 165 19.52 -4.56 1.60
CA ALA A 165 20.39 -3.93 2.58
C ALA A 165 21.69 -3.46 1.95
N ARG A 166 22.29 -2.44 2.54
CA ARG A 166 23.60 -1.96 2.14
C ARG A 166 24.66 -2.96 2.57
N SER A 167 25.57 -3.31 1.65
CA SER A 167 26.67 -4.25 1.86
C SER A 167 28.01 -3.54 1.66
N TYR A 168 28.94 -3.81 2.54
CA TYR A 168 30.32 -3.31 2.51
C TYR A 168 31.25 -4.53 2.49
N PRO A 169 31.64 -5.05 1.32
CA PRO A 169 32.42 -6.29 1.21
C PRO A 169 33.76 -6.23 1.95
N PHE A 170 34.40 -5.07 1.95
CA PHE A 170 35.71 -4.84 2.60
C PHE A 170 35.61 -4.41 4.06
N LYS A 171 34.40 -4.45 4.64
CA LYS A 171 34.12 -4.19 6.07
C LYS A 171 34.83 -2.93 6.61
N GLU A 172 35.86 -3.15 7.44
CA GLU A 172 36.51 -2.10 8.22
C GLU A 172 37.44 -1.19 7.40
N ASN A 173 37.99 -1.69 6.28
CA ASN A 173 39.05 -1.00 5.54
C ASN A 173 38.63 0.38 5.02
N TYR A 174 37.39 0.55 4.59
CA TYR A 174 36.90 1.83 4.04
C TYR A 174 35.88 2.53 4.91
N THR A 175 35.65 2.08 6.15
CA THR A 175 34.59 2.60 7.03
C THR A 175 34.68 4.11 7.27
N HIS A 176 35.88 4.63 7.47
CA HIS A 176 36.10 6.05 7.73
C HIS A 176 35.85 6.92 6.49
N VAL A 177 36.11 6.40 5.30
CA VAL A 177 35.93 7.11 4.03
C VAL A 177 34.48 7.00 3.58
N LEU A 178 33.96 5.79 3.48
CA LEU A 178 32.61 5.53 3.00
C LEU A 178 31.53 6.02 3.97
N GLY A 179 31.76 5.82 5.28
CA GLY A 179 30.71 6.02 6.27
C GLY A 179 29.72 4.85 6.32
N TYR A 180 28.50 5.14 6.73
CA TYR A 180 27.45 4.15 6.85
C TYR A 180 26.06 4.72 6.53
N VAL A 181 25.10 3.82 6.24
CA VAL A 181 23.70 4.16 6.05
C VAL A 181 22.86 3.71 7.24
N ALA A 182 21.88 4.52 7.61
CA ALA A 182 20.90 4.18 8.62
C ALA A 182 19.53 4.71 8.22
N GLN A 183 18.50 4.35 8.97
CA GLN A 183 17.13 4.82 8.74
C GLN A 183 17.09 6.35 8.82
N ALA A 184 16.35 6.98 7.90
CA ALA A 184 16.17 8.44 7.89
C ALA A 184 15.53 8.89 9.20
N SER A 185 16.13 9.90 9.84
CA SER A 185 15.62 10.56 11.04
C SER A 185 14.86 11.84 10.65
N GLU A 186 14.07 12.39 11.55
CA GLU A 186 13.39 13.68 11.33
C GLU A 186 14.35 14.79 10.94
N LYS A 187 15.55 14.79 11.54
CA LYS A 187 16.60 15.76 11.21
C LYS A 187 17.06 15.64 9.76
N ASP A 188 17.27 14.42 9.25
CA ASP A 188 17.67 14.20 7.85
C ASP A 188 16.59 14.70 6.87
N LEU A 189 15.31 14.60 7.26
CA LEU A 189 14.18 15.09 6.45
C LEU A 189 14.08 16.61 6.43
N LEU A 190 14.54 17.27 7.49
CA LEU A 190 14.59 18.74 7.57
C LEU A 190 15.79 19.31 6.82
N ASP A 191 16.93 18.64 6.90
CA ASP A 191 18.20 19.09 6.33
C ASP A 191 18.28 18.89 4.80
N ASN A 192 17.51 17.95 4.23
CA ASN A 192 17.57 17.63 2.80
C ASN A 192 16.17 17.43 2.18
N GLU A 193 15.79 18.37 1.33
CA GLU A 193 14.49 18.35 0.64
C GLU A 193 14.30 17.14 -0.29
N ASN A 194 15.37 16.67 -0.94
CA ASN A 194 15.33 15.46 -1.77
C ASN A 194 14.97 14.22 -0.94
N ILE A 195 15.55 14.09 0.25
CA ILE A 195 15.23 12.99 1.18
C ILE A 195 13.78 13.10 1.63
N LYS A 196 13.32 14.30 1.97
CA LYS A 196 11.94 14.57 2.37
C LYS A 196 10.93 14.15 1.29
N ASN A 197 11.18 14.54 0.04
CA ASN A 197 10.30 14.22 -1.09
C ASN A 197 10.26 12.73 -1.43
N LYS A 198 11.36 12.00 -1.17
CA LYS A 198 11.48 10.56 -1.40
C LYS A 198 11.21 9.73 -0.15
N HIS A 199 10.82 10.38 0.95
CA HIS A 199 10.60 9.67 2.21
C HIS A 199 9.51 8.61 2.11
N VAL A 200 9.90 7.41 2.48
CA VAL A 200 9.02 6.23 2.60
C VAL A 200 9.48 5.42 3.84
N PRO A 201 8.58 4.63 4.44
CA PRO A 201 8.97 3.74 5.52
C PRO A 201 10.12 2.83 5.09
N GLY A 202 11.17 2.79 5.92
CA GLY A 202 12.36 1.99 5.62
C GLY A 202 13.42 2.67 4.75
N LEU A 203 13.21 3.94 4.35
CA LEU A 203 14.24 4.69 3.63
C LEU A 203 15.52 4.79 4.45
N ARG A 204 16.65 4.42 3.85
CA ARG A 204 17.97 4.54 4.44
C ARG A 204 18.76 5.65 3.77
N VAL A 205 19.43 6.43 4.57
CA VAL A 205 20.23 7.60 4.16
C VAL A 205 21.64 7.51 4.68
N GLY A 206 22.60 8.10 3.99
CA GLY A 206 23.98 8.21 4.45
C GLY A 206 24.10 9.11 5.66
N LYS A 207 24.75 8.65 6.73
CA LYS A 207 24.92 9.39 7.96
C LYS A 207 26.26 10.11 8.05
N THR A 208 27.29 9.53 7.47
CA THR A 208 28.66 10.04 7.51
C THR A 208 29.39 9.71 6.20
N GLY A 209 30.56 10.29 6.00
CA GLY A 209 31.49 9.98 4.90
C GLY A 209 30.91 10.23 3.50
N LEU A 210 31.42 9.49 2.52
CA LEU A 210 30.99 9.59 1.12
C LEU A 210 29.53 9.23 0.95
N GLU A 211 28.99 8.31 1.75
CA GLU A 211 27.56 7.95 1.74
C GLU A 211 26.67 9.18 1.99
N LYS A 212 27.07 10.08 2.87
CA LYS A 212 26.36 11.33 3.14
C LYS A 212 26.64 12.39 2.08
N SER A 213 27.90 12.56 1.69
CA SER A 213 28.30 13.60 0.75
C SER A 213 27.67 13.43 -0.63
N PHE A 214 27.52 12.17 -1.10
CA PHE A 214 26.91 11.82 -2.38
C PHE A 214 25.47 11.32 -2.25
N GLU A 215 24.77 11.69 -1.17
CA GLU A 215 23.41 11.23 -0.92
C GLU A 215 22.47 11.49 -2.10
N ASN A 216 22.55 12.67 -2.71
CA ASN A 216 21.66 13.08 -3.79
C ASN A 216 21.84 12.25 -5.08
N GLU A 217 23.06 11.80 -5.35
CA GLU A 217 23.40 10.95 -6.49
C GLU A 217 23.09 9.48 -6.21
N LEU A 218 23.36 9.05 -4.97
CA LEU A 218 23.16 7.66 -4.57
C LEU A 218 21.71 7.29 -4.35
N ILE A 219 20.87 8.24 -3.93
CA ILE A 219 19.46 7.99 -3.71
C ILE A 219 18.73 7.93 -5.05
N GLY A 220 18.18 6.76 -5.41
CA GLY A 220 17.40 6.57 -6.62
C GLY A 220 16.02 7.22 -6.57
N SER A 221 15.11 6.81 -7.43
CA SER A 221 13.69 7.15 -7.39
C SER A 221 12.87 6.05 -6.71
N ASN A 222 11.80 6.44 -6.02
CA ASN A 222 10.92 5.48 -5.35
C ASN A 222 10.21 4.59 -6.37
N GLY A 223 10.11 3.30 -6.08
CA GLY A 223 9.17 2.43 -6.77
C GLY A 223 7.73 2.70 -6.31
N VAL A 224 6.76 2.40 -7.17
CA VAL A 224 5.34 2.53 -6.86
C VAL A 224 4.65 1.21 -7.12
N GLN A 225 4.04 0.67 -6.09
CA GLN A 225 3.20 -0.52 -6.15
C GLN A 225 1.76 -0.11 -5.90
N ARG A 226 0.87 -0.38 -6.86
CA ARG A 226 -0.56 -0.13 -6.72
C ARG A 226 -1.30 -1.37 -6.25
N TYR A 227 -2.14 -1.19 -5.26
CA TYR A 227 -3.02 -2.23 -4.72
C TYR A 227 -4.46 -1.78 -4.80
N GLU A 228 -5.32 -2.72 -5.13
CA GLU A 228 -6.75 -2.59 -4.89
C GLU A 228 -7.03 -2.92 -3.42
N VAL A 229 -7.74 -2.02 -2.74
CA VAL A 229 -8.10 -2.18 -1.32
C VAL A 229 -9.62 -2.19 -1.15
N ASN A 230 -10.10 -2.87 -0.10
CA ASN A 230 -11.50 -2.78 0.29
C ASN A 230 -11.77 -1.52 1.13
N ALA A 231 -13.02 -1.33 1.54
CA ALA A 231 -13.45 -0.20 2.38
C ALA A 231 -12.71 -0.10 3.73
N PHE A 232 -12.08 -1.17 4.19
CA PHE A 232 -11.27 -1.24 5.40
C PHE A 232 -9.77 -1.06 5.16
N GLY A 233 -9.35 -0.70 3.93
CA GLY A 233 -7.94 -0.56 3.58
C GLY A 233 -7.18 -1.90 3.41
N LYS A 234 -7.86 -3.05 3.48
CA LYS A 234 -7.24 -4.35 3.27
C LYS A 234 -6.94 -4.57 1.79
N ARG A 235 -5.71 -4.96 1.46
CA ARG A 235 -5.29 -5.27 0.08
C ARG A 235 -6.02 -6.50 -0.44
N ILE A 236 -6.68 -6.36 -1.58
CA ILE A 236 -7.40 -7.43 -2.28
C ILE A 236 -6.52 -7.98 -3.40
N LYS A 237 -6.00 -7.09 -4.24
CA LYS A 237 -5.25 -7.45 -5.44
C LYS A 237 -4.10 -6.50 -5.69
N GLN A 238 -2.96 -7.04 -6.08
CA GLN A 238 -1.85 -6.27 -6.63
C GLN A 238 -2.14 -5.95 -8.09
N LEU A 239 -2.00 -4.67 -8.44
CA LEU A 239 -2.21 -4.18 -9.80
C LEU A 239 -0.86 -3.95 -10.48
N ASN A 240 -0.51 -2.72 -10.73
CA ASN A 240 0.69 -2.35 -11.45
C ASN A 240 1.87 -2.15 -10.49
N PHE A 241 3.05 -2.63 -10.91
CA PHE A 241 4.32 -2.33 -10.28
C PHE A 241 5.16 -1.46 -11.19
N GLN A 242 5.53 -0.28 -10.72
CA GLN A 242 6.50 0.59 -11.37
C GLN A 242 7.78 0.55 -10.53
N LYS A 243 8.82 -0.05 -11.10
CA LYS A 243 10.13 -0.09 -10.45
C LYS A 243 10.70 1.32 -10.41
N GLY A 244 11.25 1.71 -9.25
CA GLY A 244 12.02 2.94 -9.14
C GLY A 244 13.39 2.79 -9.82
N ASP A 245 13.98 3.93 -10.18
CA ASP A 245 15.33 3.95 -10.73
C ASP A 245 16.37 3.74 -9.64
N LYS A 246 17.39 2.95 -9.95
CA LYS A 246 18.57 2.80 -9.10
C LYS A 246 19.33 4.13 -9.02
N GLY A 247 19.90 4.46 -7.87
CA GLY A 247 20.80 5.60 -7.73
C GLY A 247 22.03 5.46 -8.62
N ARG A 248 22.71 6.57 -8.84
CA ARG A 248 23.91 6.62 -9.68
C ARG A 248 25.02 5.77 -9.07
N GLU A 249 25.75 5.09 -9.93
CA GLU A 249 27.00 4.43 -9.60
C GLU A 249 28.13 5.48 -9.56
N ILE A 250 28.95 5.43 -8.51
CA ILE A 250 30.05 6.38 -8.31
C ILE A 250 31.35 5.59 -8.27
N LYS A 251 32.24 5.93 -9.20
CA LYS A 251 33.59 5.36 -9.26
C LYS A 251 34.55 6.21 -8.45
N LEU A 252 35.23 5.59 -7.52
CA LEU A 252 36.26 6.22 -6.69
C LEU A 252 37.66 5.96 -7.27
N THR A 253 38.58 6.83 -6.94
CA THR A 253 40.00 6.69 -7.32
C THR A 253 40.80 5.83 -6.34
N LEU A 254 40.11 5.16 -5.45
CA LEU A 254 40.69 4.20 -4.48
C LEU A 254 41.06 2.90 -5.18
N ASP A 255 42.18 2.31 -4.77
CA ASP A 255 42.71 1.02 -5.22
C ASP A 255 42.89 0.04 -4.03
#